data_2eb2b5950d8e3bb498e3cfb7b90e55d7
#
_entry.id   2eb2b5950d8e3bb498e3cfb7b90e55d7
#
_cell.length_a   1.000
_cell.length_b   1.000
_cell.length_c   1.000
_cell.angle_alpha   90.00
_cell.angle_beta   90.00
_cell.angle_gamma   90.00
#
_symmetry.space_group_name_H-M   'P 1'
#
loop_
_entity.id
_entity.type
_entity.pdbx_description
1 polymer ?
#
loop_
_entity_poly.entity_id
_entity_poly.type
_entity_poly.pdbx_seq_one_letter_code
_entity_poly.pdbx_strand_id
1 'polypeptide(L)'
;MIVKADLHVHSAASWDGRSDLAALAQAAHARGLDAIAVCDHDVCTDVSGEFPVLLIPGVEVTSTAGHILGLFLEKPLDRALWKDGAPTPRAAIDAIRACGGLAAPAHPFSPQKLSDAALAALCPDAIEVQNARVALKNAARNRQAQEFAVQQQLAVTGGSDAHCAAEVGGCYTELDCTERSLAALRAALAAGRTRAVFDHACTWTQKGLSQWHGARRAPILRRCKALAYLCVCVLRDLFTGR
;
A
#
# COMPACT_ATOMS: atom_id res chain seq x y z
N MET A 1 1.84 0.21 24.03
CA MET A 1 0.72 1.08 23.56
C MET A 1 0.36 0.70 22.12
N ILE A 2 -0.91 0.81 21.76
CA ILE A 2 -1.29 0.55 20.37
C ILE A 2 -1.13 1.82 19.55
N VAL A 3 -0.39 1.71 18.45
CA VAL A 3 -0.20 2.75 17.43
C VAL A 3 -0.91 2.30 16.16
N LYS A 4 -1.73 3.16 15.55
CA LYS A 4 -2.50 2.88 14.33
C LYS A 4 -1.80 3.49 13.13
N ALA A 5 -1.41 2.66 12.16
CA ALA A 5 -0.71 3.09 10.96
C ALA A 5 -1.37 2.54 9.69
N ASP A 6 -1.70 3.41 8.74
CA ASP A 6 -2.05 2.98 7.38
C ASP A 6 -0.74 2.73 6.61
N LEU A 7 -0.42 1.46 6.37
CA LEU A 7 0.88 1.07 5.84
C LEU A 7 0.95 1.00 4.30
N HIS A 8 -0.06 1.56 3.59
CA HIS A 8 -0.08 1.57 2.13
C HIS A 8 -0.86 2.79 1.60
N VAL A 9 -0.16 3.90 1.35
CA VAL A 9 -0.75 5.15 0.88
C VAL A 9 0.10 5.74 -0.26
N HIS A 10 -0.56 6.20 -1.33
CA HIS A 10 0.09 6.85 -2.48
C HIS A 10 -0.11 8.37 -2.45
N SER A 11 0.99 9.10 -2.64
CA SER A 11 0.98 10.55 -2.78
C SER A 11 0.86 10.99 -4.25
N ALA A 12 0.81 12.30 -4.47
CA ALA A 12 0.84 12.87 -5.83
C ALA A 12 2.17 12.65 -6.57
N ALA A 13 3.20 12.09 -5.93
CA ALA A 13 4.44 11.65 -6.59
C ALA A 13 4.23 10.32 -7.34
N SER A 14 3.27 9.51 -6.93
CA SER A 14 2.81 8.34 -7.69
C SER A 14 2.06 8.77 -8.96
N TRP A 15 2.20 8.00 -10.02
CA TRP A 15 1.57 8.32 -11.31
C TRP A 15 0.02 8.36 -11.26
N ASP A 16 -0.60 7.75 -10.28
CA ASP A 16 -2.05 7.65 -10.07
C ASP A 16 -2.54 8.24 -8.74
N GLY A 17 -1.62 8.68 -7.88
CA GLY A 17 -1.94 9.40 -6.65
C GLY A 17 -2.37 10.85 -6.92
N ARG A 18 -3.23 11.41 -6.07
CA ARG A 18 -3.90 12.70 -6.31
C ARG A 18 -3.76 13.72 -5.18
N SER A 19 -3.27 13.32 -4.02
CA SER A 19 -3.12 14.20 -2.85
C SER A 19 -1.65 14.35 -2.47
N ASP A 20 -1.28 15.53 -2.03
CA ASP A 20 0.04 15.78 -1.46
C ASP A 20 0.17 15.19 -0.05
N LEU A 21 1.40 15.18 0.49
CA LEU A 21 1.69 14.62 1.80
C LEU A 21 0.90 15.31 2.93
N ALA A 22 0.73 16.62 2.84
CA ALA A 22 0.02 17.40 3.86
C ALA A 22 -1.46 17.00 3.93
N ALA A 23 -2.13 16.87 2.77
CA ALA A 23 -3.52 16.44 2.71
C ALA A 23 -3.71 14.99 3.20
N LEU A 24 -2.77 14.08 2.86
CA LEU A 24 -2.79 12.69 3.33
C LEU A 24 -2.61 12.61 4.85
N ALA A 25 -1.62 13.35 5.41
CA ALA A 25 -1.36 13.40 6.84
C ALA A 25 -2.51 14.00 7.63
N GLN A 26 -3.15 15.05 7.10
CA GLN A 26 -4.34 15.64 7.71
C GLN A 26 -5.54 14.68 7.73
N ALA A 27 -5.75 13.94 6.64
CA ALA A 27 -6.80 12.93 6.58
C ALA A 27 -6.55 11.78 7.57
N ALA A 28 -5.30 11.33 7.68
CA ALA A 28 -4.89 10.32 8.66
C ALA A 28 -5.17 10.78 10.10
N HIS A 29 -4.73 12.01 10.43
CA HIS A 29 -4.97 12.61 11.75
C HIS A 29 -6.46 12.71 12.07
N ALA A 30 -7.27 13.22 11.13
CA ALA A 30 -8.71 13.34 11.30
C ALA A 30 -9.43 11.99 11.53
N ARG A 31 -8.83 10.88 11.09
CA ARG A 31 -9.32 9.51 11.30
C ARG A 31 -8.71 8.81 12.52
N GLY A 32 -7.92 9.54 13.33
CA GLY A 32 -7.29 9.01 14.53
C GLY A 32 -6.19 7.99 14.26
N LEU A 33 -5.54 8.07 13.08
CA LEU A 33 -4.32 7.35 12.80
C LEU A 33 -3.10 8.11 13.37
N ASP A 34 -2.09 7.37 13.76
CA ASP A 34 -0.84 7.88 14.33
C ASP A 34 0.28 7.99 13.28
N ALA A 35 0.16 7.20 12.19
CA ALA A 35 1.17 7.15 11.12
C ALA A 35 0.55 6.75 9.77
N ILE A 36 1.23 7.09 8.67
CA ILE A 36 0.99 6.56 7.33
C ILE A 36 2.33 6.19 6.67
N ALA A 37 2.37 5.10 5.90
CA ALA A 37 3.49 4.79 5.03
C ALA A 37 3.23 5.33 3.61
N VAL A 38 4.13 6.15 3.11
CA VAL A 38 4.06 6.69 1.75
C VAL A 38 4.74 5.70 0.82
N CYS A 39 3.93 5.00 0.01
CA CYS A 39 4.35 3.86 -0.81
C CYS A 39 4.09 4.15 -2.30
N ASP A 40 4.67 5.24 -2.82
CA ASP A 40 4.49 5.62 -4.22
C ASP A 40 5.06 4.56 -5.17
N HIS A 41 4.40 4.33 -6.32
CA HIS A 41 4.83 3.34 -7.31
C HIS A 41 6.22 3.66 -7.87
N ASP A 42 7.19 2.80 -7.57
CA ASP A 42 8.58 2.85 -8.06
C ASP A 42 9.30 4.18 -7.74
N VAL A 43 8.81 4.94 -6.76
CA VAL A 43 9.35 6.23 -6.31
C VAL A 43 9.48 6.24 -4.79
N CYS A 44 10.68 6.50 -4.28
CA CYS A 44 10.91 6.78 -2.86
C CYS A 44 10.70 8.28 -2.63
N THR A 45 9.54 8.66 -2.17
CA THR A 45 9.18 10.06 -1.89
C THR A 45 9.86 10.53 -0.61
N ASP A 46 10.44 11.73 -0.64
CA ASP A 46 10.94 12.37 0.58
C ASP A 46 9.76 12.76 1.48
N VAL A 47 9.74 12.17 2.67
CA VAL A 47 8.70 12.38 3.69
C VAL A 47 9.18 13.25 4.84
N SER A 48 10.31 13.95 4.68
CA SER A 48 10.82 14.91 5.66
C SER A 48 9.85 16.08 5.84
N GLY A 49 9.76 16.61 7.05
CA GLY A 49 8.88 17.73 7.38
C GLY A 49 8.09 17.51 8.67
N GLU A 50 7.30 18.52 9.03
CA GLU A 50 6.41 18.46 10.20
C GLU A 50 4.98 18.15 9.75
N PHE A 51 4.44 17.05 10.23
CA PHE A 51 3.08 16.58 9.92
C PHE A 51 2.35 16.19 11.20
N PRO A 52 1.00 16.22 11.22
CA PRO A 52 0.20 15.88 12.39
C PRO A 52 0.28 14.37 12.77
N VAL A 53 0.83 13.54 11.89
CA VAL A 53 1.08 12.10 12.09
C VAL A 53 2.49 11.75 11.62
N LEU A 54 3.02 10.61 12.05
CA LEU A 54 4.31 10.13 11.55
C LEU A 54 4.19 9.71 10.07
N LEU A 55 5.11 10.16 9.24
CA LEU A 55 5.26 9.66 7.88
C LEU A 55 6.37 8.60 7.84
N ILE A 56 6.02 7.40 7.41
CA ILE A 56 6.94 6.27 7.26
C ILE A 56 7.48 6.30 5.83
N PRO A 57 8.81 6.40 5.64
CA PRO A 57 9.42 6.29 4.31
C PRO A 57 9.15 4.90 3.71
N GLY A 58 8.56 4.87 2.53
CA GLY A 58 8.22 3.62 1.85
C GLY A 58 8.30 3.73 0.34
N VAL A 59 7.93 2.64 -0.32
CA VAL A 59 7.81 2.51 -1.77
C VAL A 59 6.93 1.30 -2.08
N GLU A 60 6.14 1.35 -3.14
CA GLU A 60 5.56 0.15 -3.74
C GLU A 60 6.31 -0.20 -5.03
N VAL A 61 7.17 -1.24 -4.96
CA VAL A 61 7.94 -1.71 -6.11
C VAL A 61 7.07 -2.55 -7.02
N THR A 62 6.89 -2.12 -8.26
CA THR A 62 6.25 -2.90 -9.32
C THR A 62 7.21 -3.99 -9.78
N SER A 63 6.92 -5.25 -9.47
CA SER A 63 7.72 -6.40 -9.89
C SER A 63 7.07 -7.17 -11.04
N THR A 64 7.82 -8.10 -11.63
CA THR A 64 7.30 -9.00 -12.68
C THR A 64 6.13 -9.88 -12.23
N ALA A 65 5.95 -10.07 -10.91
CA ALA A 65 4.92 -10.94 -10.36
C ALA A 65 4.18 -10.32 -9.16
N GLY A 66 3.73 -9.08 -9.30
CA GLY A 66 2.98 -8.35 -8.27
C GLY A 66 3.77 -7.20 -7.68
N HIS A 67 3.27 -6.62 -6.61
CA HIS A 67 3.87 -5.47 -5.97
C HIS A 67 4.48 -5.85 -4.62
N ILE A 68 5.56 -5.17 -4.25
CA ILE A 68 6.25 -5.36 -2.97
C ILE A 68 6.35 -4.00 -2.28
N LEU A 69 5.76 -3.88 -1.10
CA LEU A 69 5.96 -2.73 -0.24
C LEU A 69 7.35 -2.79 0.39
N GLY A 70 8.08 -1.69 0.30
CA GLY A 70 9.24 -1.41 1.13
C GLY A 70 8.81 -0.42 2.21
N LEU A 71 8.95 -0.79 3.47
CA LEU A 71 8.53 0.02 4.61
C LEU A 71 9.74 0.39 5.47
N PHE A 72 9.73 1.58 6.06
CA PHE A 72 10.82 2.07 6.94
C PHE A 72 12.18 2.15 6.23
N LEU A 73 12.20 2.63 4.98
CA LEU A 73 13.44 2.79 4.23
C LEU A 73 14.37 3.83 4.90
N GLU A 74 15.64 3.49 5.09
CA GLU A 74 16.66 4.42 5.61
C GLU A 74 17.28 5.28 4.51
N LYS A 75 17.19 4.81 3.26
CA LYS A 75 17.65 5.50 2.05
C LYS A 75 16.81 5.06 0.85
N PRO A 76 16.70 5.89 -0.20
CA PRO A 76 15.96 5.52 -1.39
C PRO A 76 16.59 4.31 -2.10
N LEU A 77 15.77 3.54 -2.81
CA LEU A 77 16.22 2.46 -3.67
C LEU A 77 17.03 3.01 -4.86
N ASP A 78 18.07 2.28 -5.26
CA ASP A 78 18.83 2.61 -6.46
C ASP A 78 17.95 2.42 -7.72
N ARG A 79 17.92 3.44 -8.59
CA ARG A 79 17.21 3.40 -9.88
C ARG A 79 17.72 2.30 -10.81
N ALA A 80 18.91 1.77 -10.59
CA ALA A 80 19.45 0.62 -11.30
C ALA A 80 18.57 -0.63 -11.15
N LEU A 81 17.73 -0.71 -10.12
CA LEU A 81 16.76 -1.78 -9.93
C LEU A 81 15.81 -1.95 -11.12
N TRP A 82 15.49 -0.86 -11.81
CA TRP A 82 14.56 -0.84 -12.96
C TRP A 82 15.25 -0.71 -14.32
N LYS A 83 16.58 -0.84 -14.38
CA LYS A 83 17.37 -0.63 -15.61
C LYS A 83 16.93 -1.56 -16.75
N ASP A 84 16.62 -2.81 -16.43
CA ASP A 84 16.23 -3.83 -17.40
C ASP A 84 14.71 -4.12 -17.37
N GLY A 85 13.91 -3.18 -16.88
CA GLY A 85 12.46 -3.30 -16.70
C GLY A 85 12.06 -3.61 -15.26
N ALA A 86 10.86 -4.16 -15.07
CA ALA A 86 10.37 -4.50 -13.73
C ALA A 86 11.24 -5.60 -13.08
N PRO A 87 11.72 -5.42 -11.84
CA PRO A 87 12.53 -6.41 -11.15
C PRO A 87 11.72 -7.68 -10.83
N THR A 88 12.38 -8.79 -10.55
CA THR A 88 11.71 -9.94 -9.95
C THR A 88 11.30 -9.62 -8.51
N PRO A 89 10.28 -10.30 -7.93
CA PRO A 89 9.92 -10.10 -6.53
C PRO A 89 11.09 -10.29 -5.56
N ARG A 90 11.98 -11.26 -5.82
CA ARG A 90 13.19 -11.49 -5.02
C ARG A 90 14.13 -10.30 -5.09
N ALA A 91 14.43 -9.78 -6.28
CA ALA A 91 15.31 -8.62 -6.45
C ALA A 91 14.72 -7.36 -5.77
N ALA A 92 13.40 -7.17 -5.81
CA ALA A 92 12.73 -6.08 -5.09
C ALA A 92 12.91 -6.21 -3.57
N ILE A 93 12.68 -7.39 -2.99
CA ILE A 93 12.86 -7.67 -1.56
C ILE A 93 14.32 -7.42 -1.14
N ASP A 94 15.28 -7.95 -1.90
CA ASP A 94 16.71 -7.79 -1.60
C ASP A 94 17.14 -6.32 -1.65
N ALA A 95 16.64 -5.55 -2.64
CA ALA A 95 16.89 -4.10 -2.74
C ALA A 95 16.29 -3.31 -1.58
N ILE A 96 15.06 -3.62 -1.16
CA ILE A 96 14.39 -3.00 0.00
C ILE A 96 15.21 -3.25 1.27
N ARG A 97 15.62 -4.49 1.51
CA ARG A 97 16.45 -4.86 2.68
C ARG A 97 17.82 -4.19 2.66
N ALA A 98 18.45 -4.08 1.49
CA ALA A 98 19.73 -3.36 1.33
C ALA A 98 19.62 -1.86 1.63
N CYS A 99 18.40 -1.31 1.61
CA CYS A 99 18.09 0.05 2.02
C CYS A 99 17.56 0.17 3.46
N GLY A 100 17.73 -0.87 4.29
CA GLY A 100 17.31 -0.89 5.71
C GLY A 100 15.80 -1.12 5.90
N GLY A 101 15.03 -1.30 4.82
CA GLY A 101 13.58 -1.48 4.86
C GLY A 101 13.13 -2.90 5.22
N LEU A 102 11.84 -3.02 5.53
CA LEU A 102 11.11 -4.28 5.65
C LEU A 102 10.26 -4.50 4.40
N ALA A 103 10.31 -5.69 3.83
CA ALA A 103 9.62 -6.02 2.59
C ALA A 103 8.32 -6.80 2.85
N ALA A 104 7.21 -6.32 2.29
CA ALA A 104 5.90 -6.97 2.40
C ALA A 104 5.23 -7.08 1.02
N PRO A 105 4.91 -8.29 0.49
CA PRO A 105 4.07 -8.42 -0.69
C PRO A 105 2.74 -7.69 -0.49
N ALA A 106 2.45 -6.74 -1.40
CA ALA A 106 1.22 -5.97 -1.42
C ALA A 106 0.10 -6.80 -2.04
N HIS A 107 -1.08 -6.82 -1.40
CA HIS A 107 -2.31 -7.46 -1.91
C HIS A 107 -2.05 -8.74 -2.76
N PRO A 108 -1.28 -9.74 -2.26
CA PRO A 108 -0.62 -10.78 -3.06
C PRO A 108 -1.59 -11.68 -3.84
N PHE A 109 -2.85 -11.72 -3.42
CA PHE A 109 -3.90 -12.51 -4.09
C PHE A 109 -4.83 -11.69 -5.00
N SER A 110 -4.48 -10.42 -5.31
CA SER A 110 -5.34 -9.53 -6.12
C SER A 110 -4.58 -8.68 -7.17
N PRO A 111 -4.31 -9.18 -8.37
CA PRO A 111 -4.45 -10.57 -8.82
C PRO A 111 -3.32 -11.46 -8.27
N GLN A 112 -3.62 -12.71 -7.98
CA GLN A 112 -2.56 -13.67 -7.63
C GLN A 112 -1.71 -13.98 -8.86
N LYS A 113 -0.40 -13.72 -8.75
CA LYS A 113 0.58 -13.96 -9.82
C LYS A 113 1.63 -15.01 -9.44
N LEU A 114 1.75 -15.30 -8.16
CA LEU A 114 2.62 -16.34 -7.62
C LEU A 114 1.77 -17.47 -7.03
N SER A 115 2.24 -18.71 -7.13
CA SER A 115 1.69 -19.77 -6.30
C SER A 115 2.03 -19.55 -4.83
N ASP A 116 1.28 -20.16 -3.92
CA ASP A 116 1.51 -20.03 -2.49
C ASP A 116 2.94 -20.49 -2.11
N ALA A 117 3.44 -21.58 -2.72
CA ALA A 117 4.80 -22.05 -2.53
C ALA A 117 5.85 -21.03 -3.02
N ALA A 118 5.63 -20.40 -4.17
CA ALA A 118 6.53 -19.37 -4.69
C ALA A 118 6.51 -18.10 -3.83
N LEU A 119 5.34 -17.71 -3.30
CA LEU A 119 5.20 -16.59 -2.38
C LEU A 119 5.90 -16.87 -1.04
N ALA A 120 5.74 -18.08 -0.48
CA ALA A 120 6.42 -18.50 0.74
C ALA A 120 7.96 -18.53 0.57
N ALA A 121 8.45 -19.00 -0.60
CA ALA A 121 9.88 -19.04 -0.92
C ALA A 121 10.54 -17.65 -1.00
N LEU A 122 9.78 -16.57 -1.09
CA LEU A 122 10.30 -15.20 -1.00
C LEU A 122 10.78 -14.84 0.40
N CYS A 123 10.28 -15.52 1.44
CA CYS A 123 10.59 -15.24 2.86
C CYS A 123 10.46 -13.73 3.17
N PRO A 124 9.30 -13.10 2.92
CA PRO A 124 9.12 -11.67 3.18
C PRO A 124 9.14 -11.38 4.69
N ASP A 125 9.37 -10.11 5.07
CA ASP A 125 9.39 -9.69 6.48
C ASP A 125 7.98 -9.55 7.07
N ALA A 126 7.00 -9.26 6.20
CA ALA A 126 5.57 -9.18 6.51
C ALA A 126 4.75 -9.46 5.24
N ILE A 127 3.43 -9.45 5.35
CA ILE A 127 2.53 -9.60 4.20
C ILE A 127 1.27 -8.73 4.40
N GLU A 128 0.81 -8.07 3.34
CA GLU A 128 -0.44 -7.30 3.39
C GLU A 128 -1.65 -8.24 3.31
N VAL A 129 -2.43 -8.28 4.39
CA VAL A 129 -3.61 -9.15 4.50
C VAL A 129 -4.94 -8.39 4.48
N GLN A 130 -4.91 -7.08 4.75
CA GLN A 130 -6.08 -6.20 4.61
C GLN A 130 -5.73 -5.04 3.68
N ASN A 131 -6.45 -4.94 2.56
CA ASN A 131 -6.32 -3.86 1.59
C ASN A 131 -7.72 -3.39 1.20
N ALA A 132 -8.00 -2.10 1.34
CA ALA A 132 -9.34 -1.55 1.15
C ALA A 132 -9.78 -1.57 -0.33
N ARG A 133 -8.85 -1.40 -1.28
CA ARG A 133 -9.14 -1.50 -2.71
C ARG A 133 -9.38 -2.93 -3.18
N VAL A 134 -8.75 -3.90 -2.54
CA VAL A 134 -9.03 -5.32 -2.74
C VAL A 134 -10.40 -5.68 -2.21
N ALA A 135 -10.75 -5.22 -1.00
CA ALA A 135 -12.04 -5.46 -0.38
C ALA A 135 -13.21 -4.95 -1.24
N LEU A 136 -13.05 -3.80 -1.92
CA LEU A 136 -14.02 -3.27 -2.88
C LEU A 136 -14.32 -4.25 -4.02
N LYS A 137 -13.30 -4.96 -4.52
CA LYS A 137 -13.42 -5.87 -5.65
C LYS A 137 -13.85 -7.28 -5.21
N ASN A 138 -13.15 -7.81 -4.22
CA ASN A 138 -13.35 -9.16 -3.71
C ASN A 138 -12.69 -9.33 -2.33
N ALA A 139 -13.45 -9.13 -1.27
CA ALA A 139 -12.97 -9.26 0.11
C ALA A 139 -12.44 -10.68 0.46
N ALA A 140 -12.81 -11.73 -0.32
CA ALA A 140 -12.26 -13.06 -0.10
C ALA A 140 -10.74 -13.14 -0.33
N ARG A 141 -10.17 -12.22 -1.13
CA ARG A 141 -8.73 -12.14 -1.34
C ARG A 141 -7.96 -11.70 -0.09
N ASN A 142 -8.53 -10.79 0.70
CA ASN A 142 -7.97 -10.42 1.99
C ASN A 142 -8.00 -11.62 2.96
N ARG A 143 -9.10 -12.40 2.99
CA ARG A 143 -9.15 -13.62 3.80
C ARG A 143 -8.12 -14.66 3.38
N GLN A 144 -7.93 -14.87 2.08
CA GLN A 144 -6.90 -15.76 1.55
C GLN A 144 -5.49 -15.32 1.99
N ALA A 145 -5.20 -14.01 1.96
CA ALA A 145 -3.93 -13.47 2.45
C ALA A 145 -3.76 -13.70 3.96
N GLN A 146 -4.82 -13.52 4.75
CA GLN A 146 -4.81 -13.77 6.18
C GLN A 146 -4.56 -15.25 6.50
N GLU A 147 -5.23 -16.17 5.80
CA GLU A 147 -5.03 -17.61 5.95
C GLU A 147 -3.60 -18.02 5.61
N PHE A 148 -3.05 -17.49 4.52
CA PHE A 148 -1.66 -17.70 4.13
C PHE A 148 -0.68 -17.17 5.19
N ALA A 149 -0.90 -15.96 5.72
CA ALA A 149 -0.05 -15.38 6.76
C ALA A 149 0.00 -16.25 8.01
N VAL A 150 -1.15 -16.79 8.45
CA VAL A 150 -1.23 -17.71 9.59
C VAL A 150 -0.45 -19.00 9.32
N GLN A 151 -0.63 -19.60 8.13
CA GLN A 151 0.08 -20.84 7.76
C GLN A 151 1.60 -20.65 7.69
N GLN A 152 2.07 -19.49 7.24
CA GLN A 152 3.49 -19.17 7.11
C GLN A 152 4.09 -18.45 8.34
N GLN A 153 3.29 -18.19 9.37
CA GLN A 153 3.69 -17.47 10.60
C GLN A 153 4.31 -16.09 10.30
N LEU A 154 3.76 -15.36 9.32
CA LEU A 154 4.24 -14.05 8.90
C LEU A 154 3.61 -12.93 9.72
N ALA A 155 4.38 -11.86 9.94
CA ALA A 155 3.84 -10.58 10.38
C ALA A 155 2.82 -10.05 9.36
N VAL A 156 1.76 -9.41 9.85
CA VAL A 156 0.67 -8.93 8.99
C VAL A 156 0.64 -7.41 8.91
N THR A 157 0.27 -6.89 7.73
CA THR A 157 -0.02 -5.47 7.52
C THR A 157 -1.42 -5.28 6.97
N GLY A 158 -1.98 -4.10 7.22
CA GLY A 158 -3.16 -3.58 6.58
C GLY A 158 -2.90 -2.16 6.08
N GLY A 159 -3.36 -1.87 4.88
CA GLY A 159 -3.26 -0.56 4.26
C GLY A 159 -4.48 -0.24 3.40
N SER A 160 -4.79 1.04 3.27
CA SER A 160 -5.92 1.49 2.46
C SER A 160 -5.67 1.34 0.96
N ASP A 161 -4.40 1.37 0.55
CA ASP A 161 -4.01 1.53 -0.86
C ASP A 161 -4.61 2.84 -1.41
N ALA A 162 -4.60 3.89 -0.54
CA ALA A 162 -5.21 5.17 -0.81
C ALA A 162 -4.47 5.91 -1.93
N HIS A 163 -5.21 6.45 -2.89
CA HIS A 163 -4.69 7.29 -3.96
C HIS A 163 -5.21 8.74 -3.85
N CYS A 164 -5.92 9.04 -2.77
CA CYS A 164 -6.27 10.39 -2.34
C CYS A 164 -6.61 10.40 -0.84
N ALA A 165 -6.63 11.59 -0.26
CA ALA A 165 -6.90 11.82 1.15
C ALA A 165 -8.21 11.16 1.65
N ALA A 166 -9.25 11.13 0.81
CA ALA A 166 -10.54 10.53 1.17
C ALA A 166 -10.50 9.01 1.36
N GLU A 167 -9.49 8.31 0.85
CA GLU A 167 -9.33 6.85 0.93
C GLU A 167 -8.48 6.41 2.13
N VAL A 168 -7.69 7.32 2.73
CA VAL A 168 -6.78 7.01 3.85
C VAL A 168 -7.52 6.37 5.02
N GLY A 169 -6.96 5.32 5.60
CA GLY A 169 -7.50 4.67 6.79
C GLY A 169 -8.60 3.65 6.53
N GLY A 170 -8.94 3.34 5.26
CA GLY A 170 -9.89 2.29 4.93
C GLY A 170 -9.48 0.90 5.44
N CYS A 171 -8.17 0.64 5.47
CA CYS A 171 -7.51 -0.41 6.24
C CYS A 171 -6.30 0.19 6.94
N TYR A 172 -5.90 -0.39 8.05
CA TYR A 172 -4.71 0.03 8.80
C TYR A 172 -4.15 -1.13 9.63
N THR A 173 -2.95 -0.92 10.15
CA THR A 173 -2.27 -1.85 11.05
C THR A 173 -2.24 -1.27 12.46
N GLU A 174 -2.64 -2.04 13.44
CA GLU A 174 -2.35 -1.78 14.85
C GLU A 174 -1.01 -2.42 15.19
N LEU A 175 -0.10 -1.62 15.74
CA LEU A 175 1.24 -2.05 16.16
C LEU A 175 1.35 -1.89 17.68
N ASP A 176 1.74 -2.96 18.39
CA ASP A 176 2.01 -2.87 19.83
C ASP A 176 3.44 -2.39 20.06
N CYS A 177 3.55 -1.11 20.38
CA CYS A 177 4.79 -0.35 20.49
C CYS A 177 5.07 0.07 21.94
N THR A 178 6.34 0.31 22.23
CA THR A 178 6.77 0.92 23.52
C THR A 178 6.53 2.42 23.54
N GLU A 179 6.66 3.07 22.37
CA GLU A 179 6.49 4.52 22.18
C GLU A 179 6.00 4.82 20.77
N ARG A 180 5.60 6.07 20.50
CA ARG A 180 5.21 6.54 19.14
C ARG A 180 6.43 7.11 18.41
N SER A 181 7.25 6.22 17.84
CA SER A 181 8.42 6.58 17.02
C SER A 181 8.56 5.62 15.84
N LEU A 182 9.20 6.06 14.75
CA LEU A 182 9.45 5.21 13.58
C LEU A 182 10.23 3.95 13.95
N ALA A 183 11.20 4.07 14.86
CA ALA A 183 12.00 2.94 15.34
C ALA A 183 11.14 1.91 16.09
N ALA A 184 10.22 2.36 16.96
CA ALA A 184 9.33 1.47 17.71
C ALA A 184 8.30 0.80 16.80
N LEU A 185 7.75 1.53 15.81
CA LEU A 185 6.83 0.96 14.81
C LEU A 185 7.54 -0.13 13.97
N ARG A 186 8.76 0.18 13.47
CA ARG A 186 9.57 -0.79 12.73
C ARG A 186 9.86 -2.04 13.55
N ALA A 187 10.25 -1.87 14.81
CA ALA A 187 10.54 -2.98 15.72
C ALA A 187 9.29 -3.83 16.03
N ALA A 188 8.11 -3.20 16.14
CA ALA A 188 6.84 -3.92 16.33
C ALA A 188 6.48 -4.74 15.10
N LEU A 189 6.61 -4.18 13.89
CA LEU A 189 6.36 -4.91 12.64
C LEU A 189 7.33 -6.08 12.47
N ALA A 190 8.63 -5.85 12.66
CA ALA A 190 9.66 -6.90 12.54
C ALA A 190 9.47 -8.04 13.56
N ALA A 191 8.90 -7.75 14.72
CA ALA A 191 8.60 -8.74 15.77
C ALA A 191 7.21 -9.41 15.61
N GLY A 192 6.44 -9.08 14.56
CA GLY A 192 5.09 -9.62 14.35
C GLY A 192 4.06 -9.16 15.36
N ARG A 193 4.33 -8.09 16.14
CA ARG A 193 3.38 -7.50 17.10
C ARG A 193 2.42 -6.57 16.38
N THR A 194 1.66 -7.14 15.43
CA THR A 194 0.79 -6.39 14.53
C THR A 194 -0.58 -7.06 14.39
N ARG A 195 -1.59 -6.25 14.11
CA ARG A 195 -2.94 -6.68 13.73
C ARG A 195 -3.44 -5.83 12.58
N ALA A 196 -3.77 -6.44 11.46
CA ALA A 196 -4.40 -5.76 10.33
C ALA A 196 -5.89 -5.53 10.62
N VAL A 197 -6.38 -4.33 10.37
CA VAL A 197 -7.76 -3.91 10.62
C VAL A 197 -8.38 -3.44 9.30
N PHE A 198 -9.58 -3.94 9.01
CA PHE A 198 -10.44 -3.40 7.97
C PHE A 198 -11.48 -2.48 8.63
N ASP A 199 -11.59 -1.25 8.14
CA ASP A 199 -12.62 -0.29 8.55
C ASP A 199 -13.67 -0.14 7.44
N HIS A 200 -13.27 0.33 6.27
CA HIS A 200 -14.15 0.46 5.11
C HIS A 200 -13.39 0.29 3.79
N ALA A 201 -14.09 -0.13 2.74
CA ALA A 201 -13.56 -0.12 1.38
C ALA A 201 -13.61 1.29 0.76
N CYS A 202 -12.71 1.61 -0.16
CA CYS A 202 -12.87 2.76 -1.02
C CYS A 202 -14.12 2.61 -1.90
N THR A 203 -14.57 3.71 -2.54
CA THR A 203 -15.67 3.66 -3.51
C THR A 203 -15.17 3.29 -4.92
N TRP A 204 -16.08 2.83 -5.78
CA TRP A 204 -15.76 2.60 -7.19
C TRP A 204 -15.37 3.91 -7.87
N THR A 205 -16.05 5.02 -7.55
CA THR A 205 -15.74 6.35 -8.08
C THR A 205 -14.32 6.78 -7.72
N GLN A 206 -13.89 6.63 -6.47
CA GLN A 206 -12.52 6.94 -6.05
C GLN A 206 -11.50 6.13 -6.87
N LYS A 207 -11.76 4.83 -7.03
CA LYS A 207 -10.93 3.96 -7.85
C LYS A 207 -10.91 4.37 -9.32
N GLY A 208 -12.06 4.70 -9.90
CA GLY A 208 -12.18 5.19 -11.28
C GLY A 208 -11.40 6.49 -11.50
N LEU A 209 -11.46 7.41 -10.52
CA LEU A 209 -10.74 8.67 -10.55
C LEU A 209 -9.22 8.50 -10.53
N SER A 210 -8.65 7.55 -9.74
CA SER A 210 -7.22 7.31 -9.76
C SER A 210 -6.75 6.73 -11.10
N GLN A 211 -7.53 5.80 -11.70
CA GLN A 211 -7.23 5.25 -13.02
C GLN A 211 -7.31 6.31 -14.13
N TRP A 212 -8.30 7.20 -14.05
CA TRP A 212 -8.41 8.35 -14.97
C TRP A 212 -7.22 9.29 -14.81
N HIS A 213 -6.85 9.63 -13.58
CA HIS A 213 -5.71 10.49 -13.29
C HIS A 213 -4.41 9.90 -13.84
N GLY A 214 -4.15 8.62 -13.61
CA GLY A 214 -2.97 7.93 -14.13
C GLY A 214 -2.93 7.83 -15.65
N ALA A 215 -4.10 7.84 -16.30
CA ALA A 215 -4.18 7.81 -17.76
C ALA A 215 -4.03 9.18 -18.44
N ARG A 216 -4.01 10.31 -17.70
CA ARG A 216 -4.08 11.68 -18.28
C ARG A 216 -2.98 12.01 -19.29
N ARG A 217 -1.80 11.41 -19.15
CA ARG A 217 -0.65 11.58 -20.06
C ARG A 217 -0.49 10.42 -21.06
N ALA A 218 -1.38 9.43 -21.02
CA ALA A 218 -1.33 8.27 -21.90
C ALA A 218 -1.91 8.58 -23.29
N PRO A 219 -1.65 7.73 -24.31
CA PRO A 219 -2.28 7.82 -25.61
C PRO A 219 -3.81 7.88 -25.55
N ILE A 220 -4.45 8.55 -26.53
CA ILE A 220 -5.88 8.87 -26.52
C ILE A 220 -6.76 7.64 -26.26
N LEU A 221 -6.46 6.50 -26.87
CA LEU A 221 -7.23 5.27 -26.67
C LEU A 221 -7.24 4.80 -25.19
N ARG A 222 -6.11 4.90 -24.50
CA ARG A 222 -6.01 4.56 -23.07
C ARG A 222 -6.78 5.56 -22.21
N ARG A 223 -6.76 6.85 -22.55
CA ARG A 223 -7.55 7.89 -21.89
C ARG A 223 -9.04 7.63 -22.04
N CYS A 224 -9.52 7.33 -23.28
CA CYS A 224 -10.92 7.00 -23.52
C CYS A 224 -11.37 5.77 -22.71
N LYS A 225 -10.55 4.72 -22.64
CA LYS A 225 -10.84 3.54 -21.82
C LYS A 225 -10.92 3.88 -20.31
N ALA A 226 -10.02 4.71 -19.81
CA ALA A 226 -10.03 5.14 -18.40
C ALA A 226 -11.26 6.00 -18.07
N LEU A 227 -11.67 6.89 -18.97
CA LEU A 227 -12.90 7.68 -18.83
C LEU A 227 -14.15 6.80 -18.83
N ALA A 228 -14.25 5.86 -19.78
CA ALA A 228 -15.37 4.92 -19.82
C ALA A 228 -15.44 4.08 -18.52
N TYR A 229 -14.28 3.62 -18.02
CA TYR A 229 -14.22 2.92 -16.74
C TYR A 229 -14.68 3.79 -15.58
N LEU A 230 -14.27 5.07 -15.52
CA LEU A 230 -14.74 6.02 -14.49
C LEU A 230 -16.27 6.18 -14.54
N CYS A 231 -16.86 6.34 -15.73
CA CYS A 231 -18.32 6.43 -15.87
C CYS A 231 -19.02 5.17 -15.31
N VAL A 232 -18.50 3.98 -15.61
CA VAL A 232 -19.03 2.72 -15.04
C VAL A 232 -18.91 2.70 -13.52
N CYS A 233 -17.77 3.17 -12.98
CA CYS A 233 -17.55 3.24 -11.53
C CYS A 233 -18.55 4.16 -10.84
N VAL A 234 -18.80 5.37 -11.39
CA VAL A 234 -19.79 6.33 -10.87
C VAL A 234 -21.19 5.72 -10.87
N LEU A 235 -21.60 5.11 -11.98
CA LEU A 235 -22.90 4.43 -12.07
C LEU A 235 -23.02 3.31 -11.02
N ARG A 236 -21.97 2.53 -10.81
CA ARG A 236 -21.97 1.49 -9.77
C ARG A 236 -22.24 2.04 -8.38
N ASP A 237 -21.55 3.10 -7.98
CA ASP A 237 -21.78 3.70 -6.65
C ASP A 237 -23.21 4.25 -6.53
N LEU A 238 -23.75 4.89 -7.56
CA LEU A 238 -25.13 5.39 -7.58
C LEU A 238 -26.16 4.26 -7.40
N PHE A 239 -25.95 3.11 -8.05
CA PHE A 239 -26.88 1.96 -7.95
C PHE A 239 -26.67 1.12 -6.68
N THR A 240 -25.52 1.19 -6.01
CA THR A 240 -25.24 0.47 -4.77
C THR A 240 -25.40 1.29 -3.50
N GLY A 241 -25.73 2.57 -3.63
CA GLY A 241 -25.94 3.49 -2.50
C GLY A 241 -24.64 3.81 -1.73
N ARG A 242 -23.50 3.79 -2.41
CA ARG A 242 -22.17 4.08 -1.83
C ARG A 242 -21.66 5.45 -2.22
#